data_2224e7c9797254e146e1c82deead326a
#
_entry.id   2224e7c9797254e146e1c82deead326a
#
_cell.length_a   1.000
_cell.length_b   1.000
_cell.length_c   1.000
_cell.angle_alpha   90.00
_cell.angle_beta   90.00
_cell.angle_gamma   90.00
#
_symmetry.space_group_name_H-M   'P 1'
#
loop_
_entity.id
_entity.type
_entity.pdbx_description
1 polymer ?
#
loop_
_entity_poly.entity_id
_entity_poly.type
_entity_poly.pdbx_seq_one_letter_code
_entity_poly.pdbx_strand_id
1 'polypeptide(L)'
;MLDRRQILAGLGTMAIAAVVPRSLWAAASIKIDDASALLVIDVQNCFLPGGSLAVKDGEQVVPVINRIAKGFANVVMTQDWHTAGHVSFASAHAGKKPFDLIDLPYGKQVLWPDHCVQGTDGASLSKDLAIPQAELVIRKGYHKDVDSYSAFTEADGKTTTGLEAYLKARKLRSEERRVRKECLE
;
A
#
# COMPACT_ATOMS: atom_id res chain seq x y z
N MET A 1 75.10 -19.44 17.60
CA MET A 1 73.79 -20.06 17.81
C MET A 1 72.93 -19.05 18.57
N LEU A 2 72.14 -18.28 17.85
CA LEU A 2 71.21 -17.28 18.42
C LEU A 2 69.82 -17.86 18.41
N ASP A 3 69.22 -17.84 19.62
CA ASP A 3 67.96 -18.47 19.95
C ASP A 3 66.74 -17.75 19.33
N ARG A 4 65.85 -18.54 18.75
CA ARG A 4 64.68 -18.09 17.96
C ARG A 4 63.48 -17.70 18.78
N ARG A 5 63.61 -17.21 19.99
CA ARG A 5 62.50 -17.07 20.94
C ARG A 5 62.20 -15.66 21.44
N GLN A 6 62.54 -14.62 20.72
CA GLN A 6 62.15 -13.25 21.18
C GLN A 6 61.82 -12.30 20.06
N ILE A 7 60.77 -12.61 19.24
CA ILE A 7 60.11 -11.59 18.44
C ILE A 7 58.58 -11.94 18.44
N LEU A 8 57.93 -11.64 19.50
CA LEU A 8 56.45 -11.55 19.57
C LEU A 8 56.11 -10.50 20.61
N ALA A 9 56.31 -9.24 20.25
CA ALA A 9 55.76 -8.13 21.01
C ALA A 9 55.22 -7.10 20.03
N GLY A 10 53.91 -6.86 20.06
CA GLY A 10 53.31 -5.58 19.67
C GLY A 10 52.73 -5.48 18.25
N LEU A 11 51.64 -6.20 18.00
CA LEU A 11 50.64 -5.71 17.03
C LEU A 11 49.34 -5.49 17.80
N GLY A 12 49.25 -4.34 18.41
CA GLY A 12 48.02 -3.81 18.95
C GLY A 12 47.04 -3.55 17.79
N THR A 13 46.04 -4.41 17.64
CA THR A 13 44.88 -4.15 16.79
C THR A 13 44.08 -2.99 17.35
N MET A 14 44.32 -1.79 16.84
CA MET A 14 43.40 -0.68 17.02
C MET A 14 42.10 -1.03 16.27
N ALA A 15 41.09 -1.48 17.01
CA ALA A 15 39.73 -1.54 16.53
C ALA A 15 39.24 -0.10 16.34
N ILE A 16 39.32 0.40 15.11
CA ILE A 16 38.64 1.64 14.74
C ILE A 16 37.13 1.28 14.73
N ALA A 17 36.44 1.59 15.82
CA ALA A 17 35.00 1.61 15.86
C ALA A 17 34.54 2.69 14.85
N ALA A 18 34.15 2.29 13.66
CA ALA A 18 33.49 3.17 12.73
C ALA A 18 32.17 3.62 13.39
N VAL A 19 32.18 4.82 13.96
CA VAL A 19 30.96 5.50 14.36
C VAL A 19 30.25 5.85 13.06
N VAL A 20 29.37 4.96 12.61
CA VAL A 20 28.42 5.27 11.56
C VAL A 20 27.55 6.40 12.09
N PRO A 21 27.63 7.61 11.51
CA PRO A 21 26.71 8.65 11.92
C PRO A 21 25.31 8.11 11.62
N ARG A 22 24.51 7.88 12.67
CA ARG A 22 23.06 7.78 12.52
C ARG A 22 22.65 9.09 11.86
N SER A 23 22.53 9.05 10.53
CA SER A 23 21.89 10.12 9.80
C SER A 23 20.54 10.32 10.48
N LEU A 24 20.43 11.44 11.16
CA LEU A 24 19.18 11.96 11.68
C LEU A 24 18.28 12.16 10.45
N TRP A 25 17.52 11.13 10.11
CA TRP A 25 16.32 11.32 9.36
C TRP A 25 15.41 12.11 10.30
N ALA A 26 15.60 13.43 10.28
CA ALA A 26 14.60 14.33 10.82
C ALA A 26 13.35 14.02 9.98
N ALA A 27 12.47 13.19 10.53
CA ALA A 27 11.15 13.02 9.97
C ALA A 27 10.57 14.43 9.95
N ALA A 28 10.50 15.03 8.75
CA ALA A 28 9.85 16.33 8.58
C ALA A 28 8.47 16.14 9.20
N SER A 29 8.20 16.84 10.29
CA SER A 29 6.90 16.76 10.94
C SER A 29 5.87 17.26 9.94
N ILE A 30 5.02 16.35 9.47
CA ILE A 30 3.90 16.73 8.61
C ILE A 30 2.96 17.57 9.47
N LYS A 31 2.83 18.84 9.11
CA LYS A 31 1.86 19.71 9.79
C LYS A 31 0.47 19.36 9.26
N ILE A 32 -0.30 18.71 10.10
CA ILE A 32 -1.72 18.42 9.81
C ILE A 32 -2.51 19.70 10.08
N ASP A 33 -3.33 20.09 9.13
CA ASP A 33 -4.25 21.24 9.22
C ASP A 33 -5.61 20.89 8.58
N ASP A 34 -6.54 21.84 8.57
CA ASP A 34 -7.89 21.66 8.05
C ASP A 34 -7.94 21.36 6.54
N ALA A 35 -6.86 21.64 5.81
CA ALA A 35 -6.73 21.29 4.40
C ALA A 35 -6.03 19.94 4.17
N SER A 36 -5.64 19.24 5.23
CA SER A 36 -5.01 17.92 5.15
C SER A 36 -6.07 16.82 5.14
N ALA A 37 -5.93 15.85 4.23
CA ALA A 37 -6.78 14.67 4.18
C ALA A 37 -5.95 13.41 4.43
N LEU A 38 -6.49 12.48 5.22
CA LEU A 38 -5.98 11.13 5.37
C LEU A 38 -6.69 10.23 4.35
N LEU A 39 -5.91 9.58 3.49
CA LEU A 39 -6.40 8.53 2.61
C LEU A 39 -6.12 7.16 3.24
N VAL A 40 -7.16 6.42 3.53
CA VAL A 40 -7.11 5.05 4.08
C VAL A 40 -7.35 4.09 2.93
N ILE A 41 -6.28 3.42 2.49
CA ILE A 41 -6.27 2.67 1.23
C ILE A 41 -6.62 1.20 1.49
N ASP A 42 -7.74 0.74 0.93
CA ASP A 42 -8.15 -0.65 0.72
C ASP A 42 -8.03 -1.56 1.98
N VAL A 43 -8.40 -1.07 3.15
CA VAL A 43 -8.41 -1.88 4.38
C VAL A 43 -9.66 -2.77 4.38
N GLN A 44 -9.61 -3.81 3.54
CA GLN A 44 -10.73 -4.71 3.24
C GLN A 44 -10.44 -6.14 3.68
N ASN A 45 -11.49 -6.91 3.94
CA ASN A 45 -11.37 -8.28 4.43
C ASN A 45 -10.59 -9.19 3.47
N CYS A 46 -10.65 -8.95 2.14
CA CYS A 46 -9.89 -9.74 1.16
C CYS A 46 -8.38 -9.61 1.31
N PHE A 47 -7.86 -8.49 1.87
CA PHE A 47 -6.44 -8.23 2.09
C PHE A 47 -5.96 -8.53 3.51
N LEU A 48 -6.88 -8.81 4.43
CA LEU A 48 -6.57 -9.15 5.81
C LEU A 48 -6.39 -10.66 5.99
N PRO A 49 -5.83 -11.13 7.13
CA PRO A 49 -5.65 -12.55 7.38
C PRO A 49 -6.93 -13.37 7.17
N GLY A 50 -6.83 -14.43 6.37
CA GLY A 50 -7.97 -15.26 5.96
C GLY A 50 -8.69 -14.79 4.69
N GLY A 51 -8.34 -13.62 4.14
CA GLY A 51 -8.85 -13.13 2.87
C GLY A 51 -8.22 -13.81 1.65
N SER A 52 -8.85 -13.63 0.49
CA SER A 52 -8.45 -14.31 -0.76
C SER A 52 -7.13 -13.77 -1.36
N LEU A 53 -6.70 -12.57 -0.98
CA LEU A 53 -5.43 -11.96 -1.36
C LEU A 53 -4.77 -11.35 -0.11
N ALA A 54 -4.68 -12.14 0.96
CA ALA A 54 -4.19 -11.69 2.25
C ALA A 54 -2.75 -11.16 2.17
N VAL A 55 -2.52 -9.99 2.75
CA VAL A 55 -1.20 -9.41 2.96
C VAL A 55 -0.66 -9.92 4.29
N LYS A 56 0.61 -10.33 4.31
CA LYS A 56 1.25 -10.76 5.56
C LYS A 56 1.20 -9.63 6.59
N ASP A 57 0.74 -9.95 7.78
CA ASP A 57 0.60 -9.00 8.89
C ASP A 57 -0.28 -7.75 8.57
N GLY A 58 -1.17 -7.87 7.58
CA GLY A 58 -1.99 -6.76 7.09
C GLY A 58 -2.91 -6.15 8.15
N GLU A 59 -3.33 -6.90 9.16
CA GLU A 59 -4.15 -6.42 10.27
C GLU A 59 -3.45 -5.39 11.15
N GLN A 60 -2.11 -5.36 11.15
CA GLN A 60 -1.33 -4.43 11.98
C GLN A 60 -1.53 -2.96 11.59
N VAL A 61 -1.99 -2.70 10.36
CA VAL A 61 -2.28 -1.33 9.92
C VAL A 61 -3.52 -0.75 10.61
N VAL A 62 -4.49 -1.57 10.99
CA VAL A 62 -5.77 -1.12 11.54
C VAL A 62 -5.61 -0.29 12.81
N PRO A 63 -4.92 -0.76 13.87
CA PRO A 63 -4.73 0.06 15.08
C PRO A 63 -3.90 1.32 14.81
N VAL A 64 -2.99 1.29 13.84
CA VAL A 64 -2.20 2.46 13.44
C VAL A 64 -3.11 3.49 12.79
N ILE A 65 -3.94 3.07 11.83
CA ILE A 65 -4.89 3.94 11.13
C ILE A 65 -5.88 4.54 12.12
N ASN A 66 -6.49 3.73 13.00
CA ASN A 66 -7.43 4.20 14.02
C ASN A 66 -6.81 5.26 14.95
N ARG A 67 -5.50 5.16 15.21
CA ARG A 67 -4.78 6.15 16.02
C ARG A 67 -4.53 7.44 15.25
N ILE A 68 -3.97 7.34 14.03
CA ILE A 68 -3.59 8.54 13.26
C ILE A 68 -4.82 9.28 12.74
N ALA A 69 -5.90 8.58 12.40
CA ALA A 69 -7.13 9.18 11.90
C ALA A 69 -7.73 10.21 12.86
N LYS A 70 -7.51 10.06 14.17
CA LYS A 70 -7.98 11.02 15.19
C LYS A 70 -7.39 12.43 15.03
N GLY A 71 -6.25 12.55 14.34
CA GLY A 71 -5.61 13.84 14.06
C GLY A 71 -6.09 14.53 12.78
N PHE A 72 -6.98 13.89 12.00
CA PHE A 72 -7.45 14.42 10.73
C PHE A 72 -8.94 14.78 10.78
N ALA A 73 -9.26 15.99 10.34
CA ALA A 73 -10.64 16.41 10.15
C ALA A 73 -11.27 15.77 8.91
N ASN A 74 -10.45 15.53 7.87
CA ASN A 74 -10.91 14.97 6.61
C ASN A 74 -10.30 13.59 6.41
N VAL A 75 -11.13 12.57 6.27
CA VAL A 75 -10.73 11.19 6.04
C VAL A 75 -11.50 10.60 4.88
N VAL A 76 -10.79 10.07 3.90
CA VAL A 76 -11.35 9.35 2.75
C VAL A 76 -10.84 7.92 2.78
N MET A 77 -11.72 6.96 2.58
CA MET A 77 -11.37 5.56 2.43
C MET A 77 -11.44 5.14 0.96
N THR A 78 -10.64 4.18 0.56
CA THR A 78 -10.77 3.54 -0.75
C THR A 78 -11.20 2.10 -0.61
N GLN A 79 -11.75 1.55 -1.69
CA GLN A 79 -12.28 0.21 -1.71
C GLN A 79 -12.12 -0.38 -3.13
N ASP A 80 -11.32 -1.45 -3.24
CA ASP A 80 -11.37 -2.29 -4.43
C ASP A 80 -12.78 -2.89 -4.56
N TRP A 81 -13.35 -2.81 -5.77
CA TRP A 81 -14.75 -3.15 -5.98
C TRP A 81 -14.94 -3.86 -7.32
N HIS A 82 -14.24 -4.98 -7.49
CA HIS A 82 -14.18 -5.71 -8.76
C HIS A 82 -15.49 -6.42 -9.10
N THR A 83 -15.87 -6.39 -10.36
CA THR A 83 -16.97 -7.21 -10.87
C THR A 83 -16.58 -8.70 -10.86
N ALA A 84 -17.54 -9.60 -10.76
CA ALA A 84 -17.29 -11.01 -11.00
C ALA A 84 -16.71 -11.22 -12.42
N GLY A 85 -15.63 -12.01 -12.52
CA GLY A 85 -14.92 -12.23 -13.79
C GLY A 85 -14.19 -11.00 -14.31
N HIS A 86 -13.70 -10.15 -13.42
CA HIS A 86 -12.90 -8.97 -13.75
C HIS A 86 -11.63 -9.36 -14.53
N VAL A 87 -11.20 -8.51 -15.47
CA VAL A 87 -10.04 -8.77 -16.35
C VAL A 87 -8.73 -9.01 -15.63
N SER A 88 -8.57 -8.50 -14.41
CA SER A 88 -7.38 -8.74 -13.58
C SER A 88 -7.37 -10.09 -12.88
N PHE A 89 -8.43 -10.87 -12.94
CA PHE A 89 -8.50 -12.17 -12.27
C PHE A 89 -7.95 -13.30 -13.15
N ALA A 90 -7.14 -14.18 -12.57
CA ALA A 90 -6.64 -15.34 -13.28
C ALA A 90 -7.78 -16.27 -13.76
N SER A 91 -8.86 -16.34 -13.00
CA SER A 91 -10.07 -17.14 -13.32
C SER A 91 -10.80 -16.66 -14.59
N ALA A 92 -10.61 -15.40 -14.99
CA ALA A 92 -11.17 -14.84 -16.20
C ALA A 92 -10.43 -15.26 -17.49
N HIS A 93 -9.28 -15.95 -17.38
CA HIS A 93 -8.40 -16.30 -18.49
C HIS A 93 -8.11 -17.81 -18.51
N ALA A 94 -8.58 -18.49 -19.55
CA ALA A 94 -8.38 -19.94 -19.68
C ALA A 94 -6.90 -20.34 -19.61
N GLY A 95 -6.56 -21.30 -18.74
CA GLY A 95 -5.20 -21.83 -18.56
C GLY A 95 -4.22 -20.92 -17.81
N LYS A 96 -4.67 -19.79 -17.31
CA LYS A 96 -3.86 -18.88 -16.52
C LYS A 96 -3.95 -19.16 -15.03
N LYS A 97 -2.95 -18.70 -14.29
CA LYS A 97 -2.85 -18.84 -12.83
C LYS A 97 -2.62 -17.46 -12.20
N PRO A 98 -2.94 -17.30 -10.91
CA PRO A 98 -2.53 -16.11 -10.16
C PRO A 98 -1.03 -15.82 -10.33
N PHE A 99 -0.71 -14.53 -10.50
CA PHE A 99 0.62 -13.96 -10.74
C PHE A 99 1.17 -14.15 -12.15
N ASP A 100 0.45 -14.81 -13.08
CA ASP A 100 0.80 -14.78 -14.49
C ASP A 100 0.70 -13.35 -15.03
N LEU A 101 1.53 -13.04 -16.03
CA LEU A 101 1.49 -11.77 -16.75
C LEU A 101 0.78 -11.95 -18.09
N ILE A 102 -0.08 -10.99 -18.42
CA ILE A 102 -0.72 -10.90 -19.74
C ILE A 102 -0.58 -9.49 -20.31
N ASP A 103 -0.78 -9.35 -21.61
CA ASP A 103 -0.89 -8.06 -22.28
C ASP A 103 -2.36 -7.69 -22.45
N LEU A 104 -2.72 -6.49 -21.99
CA LEU A 104 -4.03 -5.87 -22.15
C LEU A 104 -3.87 -4.55 -22.93
N PRO A 105 -4.95 -3.96 -23.45
CA PRO A 105 -4.89 -2.72 -24.23
C PRO A 105 -4.21 -1.55 -23.51
N TYR A 106 -4.20 -1.55 -22.19
CA TYR A 106 -3.57 -0.53 -21.35
C TYR A 106 -2.15 -0.90 -20.85
N GLY A 107 -1.64 -2.08 -21.23
CA GLY A 107 -0.28 -2.52 -20.86
C GLY A 107 -0.23 -3.90 -20.21
N LYS A 108 0.88 -4.16 -19.52
CA LYS A 108 1.10 -5.41 -18.79
C LYS A 108 0.22 -5.49 -17.55
N GLN A 109 -0.50 -6.62 -17.41
CA GLN A 109 -1.36 -6.92 -16.27
C GLN A 109 -0.88 -8.16 -15.56
N VAL A 110 -0.64 -8.06 -14.25
CA VAL A 110 -0.49 -9.21 -13.37
C VAL A 110 -1.88 -9.75 -13.04
N LEU A 111 -2.06 -11.04 -13.22
CA LEU A 111 -3.32 -11.70 -12.87
C LEU A 111 -3.35 -12.03 -11.38
N TRP A 112 -4.46 -11.73 -10.73
CA TRP A 112 -4.67 -11.92 -9.31
C TRP A 112 -5.64 -13.08 -9.02
N PRO A 113 -5.60 -13.67 -7.81
CA PRO A 113 -6.75 -14.42 -7.31
C PRO A 113 -8.01 -13.54 -7.32
N ASP A 114 -9.18 -14.12 -7.43
CA ASP A 114 -10.43 -13.39 -7.26
C ASP A 114 -10.48 -12.76 -5.86
N HIS A 115 -10.58 -11.46 -5.80
CA HIS A 115 -10.55 -10.71 -4.56
C HIS A 115 -11.47 -9.50 -4.62
N CYS A 116 -11.90 -9.00 -3.48
CA CYS A 116 -12.72 -7.80 -3.37
C CYS A 116 -13.89 -7.74 -4.37
N VAL A 117 -14.53 -8.89 -4.64
CA VAL A 117 -15.66 -8.99 -5.56
C VAL A 117 -16.86 -8.26 -4.97
N GLN A 118 -17.50 -7.44 -5.77
CA GLN A 118 -18.65 -6.62 -5.41
C GLN A 118 -19.71 -7.40 -4.63
N GLY A 119 -20.18 -6.83 -3.53
CA GLY A 119 -21.23 -7.42 -2.71
C GLY A 119 -20.81 -8.62 -1.83
N THR A 120 -19.54 -9.04 -1.88
CA THR A 120 -19.03 -10.09 -0.99
C THR A 120 -18.45 -9.52 0.30
N ASP A 121 -18.34 -10.36 1.34
CA ASP A 121 -17.67 -10.00 2.59
C ASP A 121 -16.20 -9.61 2.34
N GLY A 122 -15.51 -10.28 1.41
CA GLY A 122 -14.15 -9.95 1.03
C GLY A 122 -13.98 -8.50 0.56
N ALA A 123 -14.97 -7.94 -0.13
CA ALA A 123 -14.94 -6.55 -0.58
C ALA A 123 -15.30 -5.55 0.54
N SER A 124 -15.82 -6.00 1.67
CA SER A 124 -16.17 -5.13 2.78
C SER A 124 -14.93 -4.54 3.44
N LEU A 125 -15.02 -3.28 3.87
CA LEU A 125 -14.01 -2.67 4.73
C LEU A 125 -13.94 -3.43 6.06
N SER A 126 -12.77 -3.47 6.67
CA SER A 126 -12.59 -4.09 7.98
C SER A 126 -13.54 -3.47 9.01
N LYS A 127 -14.26 -4.32 9.73
CA LYS A 127 -15.12 -3.91 10.85
C LYS A 127 -14.34 -3.30 12.03
N ASP A 128 -13.04 -3.55 12.08
CA ASP A 128 -12.17 -3.05 13.15
C ASP A 128 -11.64 -1.62 12.87
N LEU A 129 -11.99 -1.04 11.70
CA LEU A 129 -11.77 0.37 11.43
C LEU A 129 -12.74 1.23 12.24
N ALA A 130 -12.19 2.02 13.17
CA ALA A 130 -12.94 2.94 14.02
C ALA A 130 -12.72 4.39 13.57
N ILE A 131 -13.28 4.74 12.41
CA ILE A 131 -13.10 6.06 11.76
C ILE A 131 -14.49 6.65 11.45
N PRO A 132 -15.27 7.05 12.47
CA PRO A 132 -16.63 7.54 12.25
C PRO A 132 -16.70 8.86 11.47
N GLN A 133 -15.60 9.61 11.43
CA GLN A 133 -15.48 10.85 10.67
C GLN A 133 -15.12 10.64 9.18
N ALA A 134 -14.93 9.40 8.72
CA ALA A 134 -14.69 9.17 7.30
C ALA A 134 -15.89 9.64 6.47
N GLU A 135 -15.63 10.59 5.57
CA GLU A 135 -16.67 11.33 4.85
C GLU A 135 -16.93 10.81 3.44
N LEU A 136 -16.03 9.99 2.90
CA LEU A 136 -16.12 9.47 1.56
C LEU A 136 -15.49 8.09 1.46
N VAL A 137 -16.10 7.20 0.71
CA VAL A 137 -15.51 5.94 0.24
C VAL A 137 -15.43 5.97 -1.27
N ILE A 138 -14.21 5.98 -1.82
CA ILE A 138 -13.96 5.88 -3.26
C ILE A 138 -13.83 4.40 -3.63
N ARG A 139 -14.69 3.94 -4.51
CA ARG A 139 -14.58 2.62 -5.13
C ARG A 139 -13.74 2.69 -6.39
N LYS A 140 -12.85 1.72 -6.57
CA LYS A 140 -11.97 1.61 -7.74
C LYS A 140 -12.00 0.19 -8.31
N GLY A 141 -11.54 0.01 -9.57
CA GLY A 141 -11.50 -1.30 -10.22
C GLY A 141 -12.90 -1.91 -10.44
N TYR A 142 -13.94 -1.09 -10.61
CA TYR A 142 -15.29 -1.58 -10.84
C TYR A 142 -15.66 -1.70 -12.33
N HIS A 143 -14.80 -1.21 -13.22
CA HIS A 143 -14.94 -1.44 -14.66
C HIS A 143 -14.34 -2.79 -15.01
N LYS A 144 -15.15 -3.67 -15.60
CA LYS A 144 -14.78 -5.08 -15.84
C LYS A 144 -13.46 -5.27 -16.59
N ASP A 145 -13.15 -4.39 -17.53
CA ASP A 145 -12.07 -4.55 -18.51
C ASP A 145 -10.83 -3.69 -18.20
N VAL A 146 -10.80 -3.00 -17.04
CA VAL A 146 -9.70 -2.13 -16.62
C VAL A 146 -9.43 -2.33 -15.13
N ASP A 147 -8.17 -2.62 -14.79
CA ASP A 147 -7.74 -2.72 -13.39
C ASP A 147 -7.45 -1.34 -12.77
N SER A 148 -7.33 -1.25 -11.46
CA SER A 148 -7.11 0.00 -10.75
C SER A 148 -6.16 -0.15 -9.57
N TYR A 149 -4.92 0.30 -9.76
CA TYR A 149 -3.89 0.34 -8.70
C TYR A 149 -3.82 1.67 -7.97
N SER A 150 -4.43 2.71 -8.54
CA SER A 150 -4.44 4.06 -7.97
C SER A 150 -5.84 4.43 -7.51
N ALA A 151 -5.91 5.18 -6.40
CA ALA A 151 -7.15 5.77 -5.94
C ALA A 151 -7.62 6.96 -6.81
N PHE A 152 -6.83 7.42 -7.78
CA PHE A 152 -7.11 8.59 -8.62
C PHE A 152 -7.53 8.22 -10.03
N THR A 153 -6.81 7.27 -10.65
CA THR A 153 -7.06 6.83 -12.04
C THR A 153 -6.90 5.32 -12.14
N GLU A 154 -7.67 4.71 -13.04
CA GLU A 154 -7.53 3.29 -13.37
C GLU A 154 -6.30 3.04 -14.25
N ALA A 155 -5.96 1.78 -14.51
CA ALA A 155 -4.73 1.36 -15.17
C ALA A 155 -4.62 1.86 -16.63
N ASP A 156 -5.73 2.27 -17.24
CA ASP A 156 -5.75 2.89 -18.58
C ASP A 156 -5.21 4.33 -18.59
N GLY A 157 -4.96 4.92 -17.42
CA GLY A 157 -4.48 6.30 -17.26
C GLY A 157 -5.48 7.38 -17.69
N LYS A 158 -6.74 7.02 -17.95
CA LYS A 158 -7.79 7.93 -18.45
C LYS A 158 -9.02 7.93 -17.56
N THR A 159 -9.47 6.76 -17.13
CA THR A 159 -10.65 6.62 -16.29
C THR A 159 -10.34 7.09 -14.87
N THR A 160 -11.06 8.11 -14.40
CA THR A 160 -10.85 8.71 -13.09
C THR A 160 -11.85 8.13 -12.08
N THR A 161 -11.43 8.02 -10.82
CA THR A 161 -12.29 7.57 -9.72
C THR A 161 -13.19 8.68 -9.18
N GLY A 162 -12.87 9.94 -9.50
CA GLY A 162 -13.51 11.12 -8.92
C GLY A 162 -12.81 11.67 -7.67
N LEU A 163 -11.82 10.97 -7.10
CA LEU A 163 -11.14 11.43 -5.88
C LEU A 163 -10.46 12.79 -6.06
N GLU A 164 -9.77 13.00 -7.19
CA GLU A 164 -9.11 14.28 -7.46
C GLU A 164 -10.11 15.45 -7.50
N ALA A 165 -11.26 15.25 -8.17
CA ALA A 165 -12.31 16.26 -8.24
C ALA A 165 -12.88 16.59 -6.86
N TYR A 166 -13.09 15.55 -6.03
CA TYR A 166 -13.53 15.72 -4.66
C TYR A 166 -12.52 16.54 -3.82
N LEU A 167 -11.24 16.16 -3.83
CA LEU A 167 -10.20 16.86 -3.08
C LEU A 167 -10.07 18.33 -3.51
N LYS A 168 -10.14 18.61 -4.83
CA LYS A 168 -10.13 19.98 -5.38
C LYS A 168 -11.34 20.78 -4.91
N ALA A 169 -12.55 20.20 -4.99
CA ALA A 169 -13.78 20.87 -4.55
C ALA A 169 -13.75 21.23 -3.05
N ARG A 170 -13.14 20.38 -2.23
CA ARG A 170 -12.94 20.56 -0.79
C ARG A 170 -11.72 21.42 -0.45
N LYS A 171 -10.91 21.83 -1.45
CA LYS A 171 -9.63 22.52 -1.26
C LYS A 171 -8.64 21.75 -0.37
N LEU A 172 -8.72 20.42 -0.42
CA LEU A 172 -7.84 19.53 0.35
C LEU A 172 -6.54 19.30 -0.42
N ARG A 173 -5.44 19.23 0.33
CA ARG A 173 -4.13 18.88 -0.21
C ARG A 173 -3.93 17.37 -0.06
N SER A 174 -3.50 16.71 -1.12
CA SER A 174 -3.03 15.33 -1.08
C SER A 174 -1.54 15.32 -1.43
N GLU A 175 -0.71 14.86 -0.52
CA GLU A 175 0.65 14.46 -0.84
C GLU A 175 0.64 12.93 -0.99
N GLU A 176 0.60 12.45 -2.23
CA GLU A 176 0.81 11.04 -2.51
C GLU A 176 2.30 10.74 -2.33
N ARG A 177 2.69 10.22 -1.17
CA ARG A 177 3.93 9.48 -1.06
C ARG A 177 3.66 8.09 -1.64
N ARG A 178 4.05 7.88 -2.89
CA ARG A 178 4.14 6.54 -3.46
C ARG A 178 5.10 5.73 -2.61
N VAL A 179 4.59 4.88 -1.74
CA VAL A 179 5.35 3.75 -1.23
C VAL A 179 5.51 2.83 -2.43
N ARG A 180 6.69 2.86 -3.07
CA ARG A 180 7.02 1.96 -4.16
C ARG A 180 6.81 0.53 -3.68
N LYS A 181 6.23 -0.30 -4.53
CA LYS A 181 6.16 -1.76 -4.41
C LYS A 181 7.59 -2.35 -4.34
N GLU A 182 8.23 -2.31 -3.19
CA GLU A 182 9.48 -3.03 -2.91
C GLU A 182 9.24 -4.20 -1.95
N CYS A 183 8.00 -4.62 -1.77
CA CYS A 183 7.63 -5.73 -0.88
C CYS A 183 7.19 -6.99 -1.63
N LEU A 184 7.65 -7.22 -2.85
CA LEU A 184 7.40 -8.46 -3.59
C LEU A 184 8.72 -9.06 -4.11
N GLU A 185 9.78 -9.12 -3.28
CA GLU A 185 10.89 -10.04 -3.42
C GLU A 185 10.99 -10.95 -2.19
#